data_b288c259f1a6b940ba1e607029710d1a
#
_entry.id   b288c259f1a6b940ba1e607029710d1a
#
_cell.length_a   1.000
_cell.length_b   1.000
_cell.length_c   1.000
_cell.angle_alpha   90.00
_cell.angle_beta   90.00
_cell.angle_gamma   90.00
#
_symmetry.space_group_name_H-M   'P 1'
#
loop_
_entity.id
_entity.type
_entity.pdbx_description
1 polymer ?
#
loop_
_entity_poly.entity_id
_entity_poly.type
_entity_poly.pdbx_seq_one_letter_code
_entity_poly.pdbx_strand_id
1 'polypeptide(L)'
;MAMKRANGTGSVYKMKHKKLRKPYRAMVYIGQDSKGKNIRKTIGTFATQKEAYDAIANYVYDPMKVHRDTVPFYQCWDWMLLEKERQGVDIKKGKFEAVKPKLSSIWSMPIKDIRLIHLQNIIDQYRHLGRSSHDSIYKAINGAFKEAIKNDIITKNYALDITLPPAVKSNIHKPFTPEEISILWQHTDDILVRVVLIYIYTGMRPVELYQVKLENVNLKEQYLIGGSKTAAGKDRMIPLADCIMPFIKEIYSKAHFSRSETLLPPKLIPTRLSRPIERLCESLGLSKHKPHDTRHTFITLARNADIDIYILKSIVGHTHTGDVTSDVYTHKTRKQFVNAVNTLPVKFSEEIMSMVE
;
A
#
# COMPACT_ATOMS: atom_id res chain seq x y z
N MET A 1 33.48 56.54 -5.03
CA MET A 1 33.72 55.89 -3.73
C MET A 1 32.85 54.66 -3.60
N ALA A 2 33.42 53.50 -3.32
CA ALA A 2 32.61 52.30 -3.10
C ALA A 2 31.86 52.41 -1.76
N MET A 3 30.56 52.44 -1.76
CA MET A 3 29.71 52.49 -0.57
C MET A 3 30.01 51.24 0.32
N LYS A 4 30.55 51.47 1.52
CA LYS A 4 30.69 50.43 2.54
C LYS A 4 29.30 50.03 3.01
N ARG A 5 28.94 48.75 2.77
CA ARG A 5 27.69 48.20 3.29
C ARG A 5 27.78 47.90 4.77
N ALA A 6 26.65 47.91 5.46
CA ALA A 6 26.56 47.60 6.88
C ALA A 6 27.11 46.19 7.18
N ASN A 7 27.79 46.05 8.32
CA ASN A 7 28.32 44.77 8.78
C ASN A 7 27.18 43.76 8.97
N GLY A 8 27.38 42.56 8.49
CA GLY A 8 26.37 41.46 8.62
C GLY A 8 25.52 41.16 7.37
N THR A 9 25.57 42.03 6.33
CA THR A 9 24.71 41.87 5.14
C THR A 9 25.22 40.85 4.11
N GLY A 10 26.34 40.18 4.36
CA GLY A 10 26.94 39.21 3.43
C GLY A 10 28.09 39.76 2.60
N SER A 11 28.76 38.95 1.82
CA SER A 11 29.92 39.28 1.02
C SER A 11 29.88 38.68 -0.37
N VAL A 12 30.36 39.45 -1.36
CA VAL A 12 30.57 38.97 -2.75
C VAL A 12 32.06 39.05 -3.04
N TYR A 13 32.65 37.99 -3.55
CA TYR A 13 34.02 38.01 -4.04
C TYR A 13 34.15 37.29 -5.39
N LYS A 14 35.11 37.78 -6.20
CA LYS A 14 35.42 37.15 -7.50
C LYS A 14 36.37 35.99 -7.28
N MET A 15 35.98 34.81 -7.71
CA MET A 15 36.85 33.63 -7.67
C MET A 15 37.98 33.76 -8.70
N LYS A 16 39.23 33.62 -8.22
CA LYS A 16 40.44 33.88 -9.03
C LYS A 16 40.89 32.69 -9.90
N HIS A 17 40.23 31.52 -9.76
CA HIS A 17 40.64 30.30 -10.45
C HIS A 17 39.78 30.06 -11.69
N LYS A 18 40.45 29.95 -12.87
CA LYS A 18 39.88 29.58 -14.23
C LYS A 18 38.89 30.63 -14.81
N LYS A 19 38.73 30.59 -16.16
CA LYS A 19 37.65 31.34 -16.84
C LYS A 19 36.29 30.74 -16.47
N LEU A 20 35.70 31.21 -15.39
CA LEU A 20 34.39 30.75 -14.92
C LEU A 20 33.27 31.54 -15.60
N ARG A 21 32.22 30.90 -16.05
CA ARG A 21 31.00 31.58 -16.57
C ARG A 21 30.30 32.39 -15.47
N LYS A 22 30.44 32.01 -14.18
CA LYS A 22 29.85 32.67 -13.01
C LYS A 22 30.91 32.89 -11.94
N PRO A 23 31.78 33.90 -12.11
CA PRO A 23 32.94 34.09 -11.25
C PRO A 23 32.64 34.72 -9.90
N TYR A 24 31.46 35.31 -9.70
CA TYR A 24 31.13 36.01 -8.46
C TYR A 24 30.37 35.08 -7.51
N ARG A 25 30.97 34.83 -6.33
CA ARG A 25 30.36 34.03 -5.28
C ARG A 25 29.75 34.97 -4.21
N ALA A 26 28.48 34.75 -3.92
CA ALA A 26 27.75 35.44 -2.86
C ALA A 26 27.65 34.54 -1.62
N MET A 27 27.94 35.14 -0.46
CA MET A 27 27.87 34.47 0.85
C MET A 27 27.16 35.39 1.85
N VAL A 28 26.35 34.78 2.71
CA VAL A 28 25.65 35.43 3.82
C VAL A 28 26.15 34.87 5.15
N TYR A 29 26.11 35.73 6.18
CA TYR A 29 26.37 35.34 7.55
C TYR A 29 25.10 34.71 8.16
N ILE A 30 25.24 33.55 8.79
CA ILE A 30 24.11 32.81 9.36
C ILE A 30 24.22 32.56 10.87
N GLY A 31 25.30 33.01 11.50
CA GLY A 31 25.51 32.86 12.94
C GLY A 31 26.95 32.57 13.30
N GLN A 32 27.20 32.22 14.56
CA GLN A 32 28.48 31.75 15.08
C GLN A 32 28.40 30.32 15.56
N ASP A 33 29.50 29.58 15.44
CA ASP A 33 29.61 28.25 16.04
C ASP A 33 29.81 28.34 17.57
N SER A 34 29.85 27.19 18.24
CA SER A 34 30.06 27.10 19.70
C SER A 34 31.39 27.68 20.19
N LYS A 35 32.30 28.02 19.26
CA LYS A 35 33.61 28.64 19.52
C LYS A 35 33.66 30.12 19.13
N GLY A 36 32.52 30.73 18.81
CA GLY A 36 32.42 32.14 18.40
C GLY A 36 32.89 32.43 16.97
N LYS A 37 33.18 31.41 16.13
CA LYS A 37 33.60 31.61 14.76
C LYS A 37 32.38 31.81 13.86
N ASN A 38 32.45 32.84 12.99
CA ASN A 38 31.38 33.19 12.08
C ASN A 38 31.10 32.09 11.07
N ILE A 39 29.87 31.58 11.03
CA ILE A 39 29.39 30.64 10.04
C ILE A 39 28.84 31.42 8.85
N ARG A 40 29.37 31.13 7.65
CA ARG A 40 28.94 31.73 6.39
C ARG A 40 28.38 30.71 5.46
N LYS A 41 27.26 31.02 4.84
CA LYS A 41 26.58 30.16 3.84
C LYS A 41 26.77 30.76 2.45
N THR A 42 27.21 29.97 1.47
CA THR A 42 27.21 30.33 0.06
C THR A 42 25.79 30.22 -0.49
N ILE A 43 25.25 31.34 -1.04
CA ILE A 43 23.91 31.37 -1.65
C ILE A 43 23.93 31.13 -3.15
N GLY A 44 25.09 31.27 -3.80
CA GLY A 44 25.23 30.99 -5.22
C GLY A 44 26.48 31.56 -5.85
N THR A 45 26.67 31.30 -7.14
CA THR A 45 27.67 31.91 -8.00
C THR A 45 26.98 32.56 -9.20
N PHE A 46 27.42 33.78 -9.57
CA PHE A 46 26.72 34.66 -10.53
C PHE A 46 27.69 35.17 -11.61
N ALA A 47 27.12 35.54 -12.76
CA ALA A 47 27.92 36.06 -13.87
C ALA A 47 28.45 37.47 -13.59
N THR A 48 27.66 38.29 -12.90
CA THR A 48 28.02 39.66 -12.56
C THR A 48 28.04 39.89 -11.06
N GLN A 49 28.79 40.89 -10.63
CA GLN A 49 28.84 41.32 -9.25
C GLN A 49 27.50 41.89 -8.76
N LYS A 50 26.76 42.55 -9.66
CA LYS A 50 25.40 43.06 -9.39
C LYS A 50 24.42 41.95 -9.06
N GLU A 51 24.32 40.92 -9.89
CA GLU A 51 23.49 39.77 -9.63
C GLU A 51 23.80 39.08 -8.29
N ALA A 52 25.09 38.97 -7.94
CA ALA A 52 25.51 38.41 -6.66
C ALA A 52 25.06 39.27 -5.46
N TYR A 53 25.07 40.58 -5.58
CA TYR A 53 24.57 41.52 -4.55
C TYR A 53 23.04 41.50 -4.47
N ASP A 54 22.36 41.43 -5.61
CA ASP A 54 20.89 41.33 -5.66
C ASP A 54 20.43 40.00 -5.01
N ALA A 55 21.17 38.93 -5.22
CA ALA A 55 20.91 37.67 -4.54
C ALA A 55 21.11 37.77 -3.01
N ILE A 56 22.12 38.48 -2.51
CA ILE A 56 22.27 38.74 -1.07
C ILE A 56 21.10 39.56 -0.55
N ALA A 57 20.70 40.62 -1.23
CA ALA A 57 19.58 41.46 -0.82
C ALA A 57 18.29 40.64 -0.75
N ASN A 58 17.98 39.82 -1.79
CA ASN A 58 16.83 38.92 -1.80
C ASN A 58 16.90 37.90 -0.68
N TYR A 59 18.06 37.36 -0.35
CA TYR A 59 18.24 36.44 0.77
C TYR A 59 17.96 37.09 2.13
N VAL A 60 18.37 38.35 2.32
CA VAL A 60 18.12 39.08 3.58
C VAL A 60 16.62 39.36 3.75
N TYR A 61 15.91 39.71 2.64
CA TYR A 61 14.48 39.97 2.71
C TYR A 61 13.64 38.69 2.81
N ASP A 62 14.02 37.60 2.13
CA ASP A 62 13.36 36.32 2.19
C ASP A 62 14.40 35.17 2.08
N PRO A 63 14.97 34.75 3.21
CA PRO A 63 15.94 33.65 3.23
C PRO A 63 15.44 32.35 2.62
N MET A 64 14.13 32.14 2.64
CA MET A 64 13.48 30.95 2.08
C MET A 64 13.33 31.03 0.54
N LYS A 65 13.26 32.24 -0.04
CA LYS A 65 13.06 32.41 -1.48
C LYS A 65 14.21 31.84 -2.31
N VAL A 66 15.44 31.99 -1.87
CA VAL A 66 16.63 31.42 -2.56
C VAL A 66 16.64 29.91 -2.51
N HIS A 67 16.08 29.31 -1.47
CA HIS A 67 15.93 27.86 -1.36
C HIS A 67 14.74 27.33 -2.16
N ARG A 68 13.64 28.09 -2.24
CA ARG A 68 12.44 27.69 -2.99
C ARG A 68 12.75 27.37 -4.46
N ASP A 69 13.65 28.14 -5.05
CA ASP A 69 14.01 28.01 -6.48
C ASP A 69 14.79 26.74 -6.82
N THR A 70 15.38 26.08 -5.84
CA THR A 70 16.25 24.92 -6.03
C THR A 70 15.77 23.65 -5.34
N VAL A 71 14.57 23.68 -4.74
CA VAL A 71 14.01 22.52 -4.05
C VAL A 71 13.74 21.38 -5.07
N PRO A 72 14.48 20.25 -4.99
CA PRO A 72 14.28 19.15 -5.91
C PRO A 72 13.02 18.35 -5.57
N PHE A 73 12.49 17.62 -6.53
CA PHE A 73 11.31 16.79 -6.37
C PHE A 73 11.46 15.80 -5.20
N TYR A 74 12.62 15.15 -5.05
CA TYR A 74 12.85 14.18 -3.97
C TYR A 74 12.64 14.78 -2.58
N GLN A 75 12.96 16.03 -2.36
CA GLN A 75 12.76 16.69 -1.06
C GLN A 75 11.27 16.87 -0.76
N CYS A 76 10.46 17.22 -1.76
CA CYS A 76 9.00 17.30 -1.60
C CYS A 76 8.39 15.90 -1.39
N TRP A 77 8.97 14.90 -2.02
CA TRP A 77 8.62 13.50 -1.78
C TRP A 77 8.90 13.09 -0.32
N ASP A 78 10.07 13.43 0.23
CA ASP A 78 10.43 13.11 1.63
C ASP A 78 9.49 13.83 2.61
N TRP A 79 9.11 15.07 2.34
CA TRP A 79 8.10 15.78 3.14
C TRP A 79 6.74 15.09 3.08
N MET A 80 6.33 14.63 1.90
CA MET A 80 5.09 13.85 1.73
C MET A 80 5.13 12.54 2.56
N LEU A 81 6.25 11.85 2.55
CA LEU A 81 6.39 10.62 3.34
C LEU A 81 6.31 10.91 4.84
N LEU A 82 7.02 11.94 5.31
CA LEU A 82 6.99 12.37 6.70
C LEU A 82 5.57 12.75 7.15
N GLU A 83 4.83 13.47 6.31
CA GLU A 83 3.44 13.83 6.60
C GLU A 83 2.53 12.60 6.69
N LYS A 84 2.72 11.62 5.81
CA LYS A 84 1.99 10.35 5.89
C LYS A 84 2.32 9.56 7.15
N GLU A 85 3.56 9.57 7.57
CA GLU A 85 3.99 8.92 8.81
C GLU A 85 3.33 9.58 10.04
N ARG A 86 3.26 10.92 10.07
CA ARG A 86 2.52 11.68 11.10
C ARG A 86 1.03 11.31 11.14
N GLN A 87 0.44 10.98 9.98
CA GLN A 87 -0.94 10.51 9.85
C GLN A 87 -1.11 9.02 10.22
N GLY A 88 -0.07 8.35 10.71
CA GLY A 88 -0.10 6.94 11.07
C GLY A 88 -0.09 5.97 9.88
N VAL A 89 0.27 6.44 8.68
CA VAL A 89 0.40 5.58 7.51
C VAL A 89 1.74 4.87 7.54
N ASP A 90 1.72 3.54 7.50
CA ASP A 90 2.95 2.74 7.39
C ASP A 90 3.58 2.90 6.00
N ILE A 91 4.59 3.78 5.91
CA ILE A 91 5.31 4.09 4.67
C ILE A 91 6.31 3.01 4.26
N LYS A 92 6.70 2.11 5.17
CA LYS A 92 7.70 1.05 4.92
C LYS A 92 7.16 -0.08 4.04
N LYS A 93 5.85 -0.16 3.84
CA LYS A 93 5.20 -1.22 3.04
C LYS A 93 5.10 -0.87 1.55
N GLY A 94 6.17 -1.09 0.83
CA GLY A 94 6.19 -1.52 -0.58
C GLY A 94 5.67 -0.61 -1.68
N LYS A 95 4.64 0.22 -1.45
CA LYS A 95 4.03 1.01 -2.54
C LYS A 95 4.89 2.18 -3.01
N PHE A 96 5.48 2.90 -2.08
CA PHE A 96 6.33 4.06 -2.39
C PHE A 96 7.67 3.61 -2.99
N GLU A 97 8.28 2.55 -2.45
CA GLU A 97 9.51 1.98 -3.01
C GLU A 97 9.33 1.47 -4.45
N ALA A 98 8.18 0.88 -4.76
CA ALA A 98 7.87 0.43 -6.12
C ALA A 98 7.63 1.57 -7.12
N VAL A 99 7.25 2.77 -6.64
CA VAL A 99 7.04 3.96 -7.48
C VAL A 99 8.32 4.76 -7.67
N LYS A 100 9.18 4.85 -6.67
CA LYS A 100 10.39 5.67 -6.68
C LYS A 100 11.27 5.51 -7.93
N PRO A 101 11.62 4.29 -8.40
CA PRO A 101 12.41 4.12 -9.62
C PRO A 101 11.75 4.70 -10.88
N LYS A 102 10.41 4.75 -10.91
CA LYS A 102 9.63 5.25 -12.04
C LYS A 102 9.68 6.77 -12.18
N LEU A 103 10.11 7.47 -11.12
CA LEU A 103 10.21 8.93 -11.05
C LEU A 103 11.64 9.43 -11.27
N SER A 104 12.56 8.57 -11.72
CA SER A 104 13.99 8.87 -11.87
C SER A 104 14.25 10.11 -12.75
N SER A 105 13.47 10.32 -13.79
CA SER A 105 13.62 11.46 -14.73
C SER A 105 13.37 12.83 -14.09
N ILE A 106 12.54 12.89 -13.05
CA ILE A 106 12.22 14.13 -12.34
C ILE A 106 12.83 14.19 -10.92
N TRP A 107 13.47 13.12 -10.47
CA TRP A 107 13.87 12.92 -9.07
C TRP A 107 14.70 14.07 -8.51
N SER A 108 15.73 14.48 -9.26
CA SER A 108 16.64 15.60 -8.87
C SER A 108 16.29 16.92 -9.52
N MET A 109 15.22 16.99 -10.31
CA MET A 109 14.80 18.22 -10.98
C MET A 109 14.17 19.17 -9.94
N PRO A 110 14.47 20.48 -9.97
CA PRO A 110 13.75 21.46 -9.16
C PRO A 110 12.25 21.37 -9.44
N ILE A 111 11.43 21.25 -8.39
CA ILE A 111 9.99 21.01 -8.57
C ILE A 111 9.29 22.14 -9.32
N LYS A 112 9.78 23.36 -9.19
CA LYS A 112 9.28 24.52 -9.96
C LYS A 112 9.49 24.40 -11.47
N ASP A 113 10.47 23.60 -11.91
CA ASP A 113 10.80 23.41 -13.33
C ASP A 113 10.07 22.23 -13.95
N ILE A 114 9.43 21.41 -13.12
CA ILE A 114 8.61 20.27 -13.57
C ILE A 114 7.30 20.80 -14.17
N ARG A 115 6.99 20.39 -15.40
CA ARG A 115 5.78 20.74 -16.15
C ARG A 115 4.96 19.48 -16.45
N LEU A 116 3.72 19.67 -16.86
CA LEU A 116 2.82 18.58 -17.22
C LEU A 116 3.46 17.59 -18.19
N ILE A 117 4.21 18.07 -19.17
CA ILE A 117 4.86 17.19 -20.17
C ILE A 117 5.83 16.17 -19.51
N HIS A 118 6.58 16.59 -18.49
CA HIS A 118 7.48 15.69 -17.78
C HIS A 118 6.71 14.61 -17.03
N LEU A 119 5.58 14.97 -16.42
CA LEU A 119 4.72 14.07 -15.66
C LEU A 119 3.96 13.10 -16.58
N GLN A 120 3.43 13.62 -17.69
CA GLN A 120 2.73 12.80 -18.68
C GLN A 120 3.66 11.78 -19.33
N ASN A 121 4.89 12.18 -19.67
CA ASN A 121 5.90 11.25 -20.21
C ASN A 121 6.17 10.08 -19.29
N ILE A 122 6.16 10.27 -17.95
CA ILE A 122 6.30 9.17 -16.99
C ILE A 122 5.11 8.21 -17.11
N ILE A 123 3.88 8.72 -17.14
CA ILE A 123 2.69 7.87 -17.29
C ILE A 123 2.73 7.10 -18.61
N ASP A 124 3.10 7.76 -19.70
CA ASP A 124 3.15 7.16 -21.03
C ASP A 124 4.25 6.10 -21.16
N GLN A 125 5.40 6.31 -20.54
CA GLN A 125 6.48 5.32 -20.46
C GLN A 125 6.03 4.01 -19.80
N TYR A 126 5.16 4.11 -18.80
CA TYR A 126 4.63 2.97 -18.06
C TYR A 126 3.21 2.56 -18.49
N ARG A 127 2.77 2.95 -19.70
CA ARG A 127 1.41 2.71 -20.22
C ARG A 127 1.00 1.23 -20.23
N HIS A 128 1.98 0.33 -20.32
CA HIS A 128 1.78 -1.12 -20.28
C HIS A 128 1.37 -1.66 -18.89
N LEU A 129 1.52 -0.85 -17.83
CA LEU A 129 1.14 -1.25 -16.48
C LEU A 129 -0.38 -1.15 -16.26
N GLY A 130 -0.88 -1.91 -15.28
CA GLY A 130 -2.30 -1.84 -14.88
C GLY A 130 -2.65 -0.52 -14.18
N ARG A 131 -3.94 -0.17 -14.19
CA ARG A 131 -4.49 1.08 -13.62
C ARG A 131 -4.02 1.35 -12.19
N SER A 132 -3.98 0.32 -11.32
CA SER A 132 -3.51 0.48 -9.94
C SER A 132 -2.07 0.99 -9.83
N SER A 133 -1.21 0.65 -10.80
CA SER A 133 0.17 1.15 -10.86
C SER A 133 0.19 2.63 -11.26
N HIS A 134 -0.61 3.03 -12.26
CA HIS A 134 -0.75 4.43 -12.65
C HIS A 134 -1.32 5.28 -11.50
N ASP A 135 -2.37 4.79 -10.82
CA ASP A 135 -2.92 5.48 -9.65
C ASP A 135 -1.88 5.65 -8.53
N SER A 136 -0.97 4.68 -8.36
CA SER A 136 0.11 4.77 -7.39
C SER A 136 1.15 5.82 -7.77
N ILE A 137 1.55 5.87 -9.06
CA ILE A 137 2.45 6.90 -9.60
C ILE A 137 1.82 8.28 -9.45
N TYR A 138 0.58 8.43 -9.90
CA TYR A 138 -0.18 9.67 -9.80
C TYR A 138 -0.30 10.18 -8.36
N LYS A 139 -0.71 9.32 -7.43
CA LYS A 139 -0.86 9.67 -6.01
C LYS A 139 0.46 10.13 -5.39
N ALA A 140 1.55 9.53 -5.78
CA ALA A 140 2.88 9.88 -5.31
C ALA A 140 3.32 11.26 -5.84
N ILE A 141 3.19 11.49 -7.14
CA ILE A 141 3.50 12.79 -7.76
C ILE A 141 2.62 13.88 -7.14
N ASN A 142 1.30 13.67 -7.14
CA ASN A 142 0.33 14.63 -6.60
C ASN A 142 0.60 14.95 -5.11
N GLY A 143 1.00 13.94 -4.32
CA GLY A 143 1.38 14.12 -2.92
C GLY A 143 2.59 15.04 -2.76
N ALA A 144 3.65 14.83 -3.53
CA ALA A 144 4.85 15.68 -3.50
C ALA A 144 4.54 17.12 -3.93
N PHE A 145 3.72 17.30 -4.99
CA PHE A 145 3.30 18.63 -5.43
C PHE A 145 2.42 19.34 -4.38
N LYS A 146 1.55 18.61 -3.67
CA LYS A 146 0.76 19.18 -2.57
C LYS A 146 1.64 19.70 -1.44
N GLU A 147 2.68 18.95 -1.06
CA GLU A 147 3.62 19.41 -0.04
C GLU A 147 4.44 20.62 -0.52
N ALA A 148 4.80 20.66 -1.79
CA ALA A 148 5.47 21.83 -2.37
C ALA A 148 4.60 23.10 -2.32
N ILE A 149 3.28 22.97 -2.54
CA ILE A 149 2.33 24.09 -2.38
C ILE A 149 2.20 24.49 -0.92
N LYS A 150 2.00 23.54 0.01
CA LYS A 150 1.90 23.81 1.45
C LYS A 150 3.12 24.56 2.00
N ASN A 151 4.29 24.32 1.42
CA ASN A 151 5.55 24.98 1.80
C ASN A 151 5.88 26.19 0.91
N ASP A 152 4.91 26.72 0.15
CA ASP A 152 5.04 27.88 -0.73
C ASP A 152 6.19 27.79 -1.76
N ILE A 153 6.56 26.59 -2.18
CA ILE A 153 7.61 26.37 -3.17
C ILE A 153 7.09 26.61 -4.59
N ILE A 154 5.85 26.20 -4.85
CA ILE A 154 5.14 26.38 -6.12
C ILE A 154 3.70 26.82 -5.87
N THR A 155 3.09 27.43 -6.89
CA THR A 155 1.70 27.90 -6.83
C THR A 155 0.73 27.02 -7.59
N LYS A 156 1.22 26.19 -8.55
CA LYS A 156 0.39 25.32 -9.39
C LYS A 156 0.80 23.86 -9.26
N ASN A 157 -0.21 22.98 -9.12
CA ASN A 157 -0.03 21.53 -9.10
C ASN A 157 -0.30 20.95 -10.49
N TYR A 158 0.74 20.75 -11.28
CA TYR A 158 0.62 20.14 -12.62
C TYR A 158 0.21 18.65 -12.58
N ALA A 159 0.31 17.98 -11.43
CA ALA A 159 -0.12 16.59 -11.32
C ALA A 159 -1.64 16.43 -11.50
N LEU A 160 -2.43 17.47 -11.23
CA LEU A 160 -3.89 17.44 -11.40
C LEU A 160 -4.30 17.35 -12.87
N ASP A 161 -3.45 17.81 -13.77
CA ASP A 161 -3.70 17.84 -15.22
C ASP A 161 -3.26 16.54 -15.93
N ILE A 162 -2.72 15.55 -15.18
CA ILE A 162 -2.26 14.27 -15.74
C ILE A 162 -3.45 13.46 -16.27
N THR A 163 -3.33 13.00 -17.50
CA THR A 163 -4.28 12.05 -18.12
C THR A 163 -3.81 10.62 -17.87
N LEU A 164 -4.60 9.85 -17.13
CA LEU A 164 -4.32 8.43 -16.87
C LEU A 164 -4.94 7.55 -17.95
N PRO A 165 -4.27 6.46 -18.38
CA PRO A 165 -4.83 5.49 -19.30
C PRO A 165 -6.17 4.92 -18.77
N PRO A 166 -7.09 4.54 -19.67
CA PRO A 166 -8.35 3.93 -19.27
C PRO A 166 -8.09 2.65 -18.46
N ALA A 167 -8.97 2.38 -17.49
CA ALA A 167 -8.90 1.15 -16.72
C ALA A 167 -9.29 -0.04 -17.61
N VAL A 168 -8.34 -0.91 -17.87
CA VAL A 168 -8.65 -2.21 -18.49
C VAL A 168 -9.19 -3.11 -17.39
N LYS A 169 -10.43 -3.58 -17.54
CA LYS A 169 -10.99 -4.61 -16.66
C LYS A 169 -10.18 -5.90 -16.88
N SER A 170 -9.31 -6.22 -15.94
CA SER A 170 -8.64 -7.52 -15.93
C SER A 170 -9.41 -8.43 -14.98
N ASN A 171 -9.97 -9.51 -15.49
CA ASN A 171 -10.47 -10.62 -14.66
C ASN A 171 -9.25 -11.36 -14.06
N ILE A 172 -8.57 -10.72 -13.13
CA ILE A 172 -7.34 -11.24 -12.51
C ILE A 172 -7.67 -12.38 -11.55
N HIS A 173 -8.90 -12.42 -11.05
CA HIS A 173 -9.36 -13.39 -10.05
C HIS A 173 -10.45 -14.27 -10.63
N LYS A 174 -10.20 -15.58 -10.58
CA LYS A 174 -11.11 -16.63 -11.03
C LYS A 174 -11.44 -17.52 -9.84
N PRO A 175 -12.71 -17.63 -9.43
CA PRO A 175 -13.10 -18.58 -8.38
C PRO A 175 -12.74 -20.02 -8.78
N PHE A 176 -12.46 -20.88 -7.81
CA PHE A 176 -12.40 -22.33 -8.04
C PHE A 176 -13.78 -22.83 -8.46
N THR A 177 -13.81 -23.72 -9.44
CA THR A 177 -15.05 -24.35 -9.87
C THR A 177 -15.48 -25.46 -8.88
N PRO A 178 -16.74 -25.90 -8.91
CA PRO A 178 -17.21 -27.03 -8.11
C PRO A 178 -16.35 -28.29 -8.29
N GLU A 179 -15.96 -28.59 -9.54
CA GLU A 179 -15.12 -29.74 -9.88
C GLU A 179 -13.72 -29.61 -9.26
N GLU A 180 -13.12 -28.42 -9.35
CA GLU A 180 -11.81 -28.15 -8.76
C GLU A 180 -11.86 -28.27 -7.23
N ILE A 181 -12.94 -27.82 -6.59
CA ILE A 181 -13.14 -27.98 -5.14
C ILE A 181 -13.32 -29.46 -4.79
N SER A 182 -14.04 -30.24 -5.61
CA SER A 182 -14.18 -31.68 -5.42
C SER A 182 -12.83 -32.40 -5.48
N ILE A 183 -11.96 -32.04 -6.43
CA ILE A 183 -10.59 -32.56 -6.50
C ILE A 183 -9.79 -32.19 -5.24
N LEU A 184 -9.88 -30.97 -4.74
CA LEU A 184 -9.23 -30.58 -3.50
C LEU A 184 -9.70 -31.44 -2.31
N TRP A 185 -11.00 -31.77 -2.21
CA TRP A 185 -11.53 -32.64 -1.16
C TRP A 185 -11.03 -34.09 -1.22
N GLN A 186 -10.64 -34.56 -2.40
CA GLN A 186 -10.06 -35.91 -2.58
C GLN A 186 -8.59 -35.97 -2.14
N HIS A 187 -7.89 -34.83 -1.99
CA HIS A 187 -6.45 -34.76 -1.67
C HIS A 187 -6.18 -34.08 -0.31
N THR A 188 -7.06 -34.31 0.67
CA THR A 188 -6.96 -33.69 2.00
C THR A 188 -5.85 -34.28 2.88
N ASP A 189 -5.09 -35.24 2.43
CA ASP A 189 -3.84 -35.69 3.01
C ASP A 189 -2.73 -34.63 2.92
N ASP A 190 -2.75 -33.79 1.88
CA ASP A 190 -1.83 -32.64 1.75
C ASP A 190 -2.26 -31.47 2.65
N ILE A 191 -1.35 -31.02 3.50
CA ILE A 191 -1.58 -29.87 4.40
C ILE A 191 -1.87 -28.57 3.65
N LEU A 192 -1.30 -28.38 2.45
CA LEU A 192 -1.54 -27.17 1.64
C LEU A 192 -2.96 -27.18 1.09
N VAL A 193 -3.48 -28.34 0.68
CA VAL A 193 -4.88 -28.52 0.27
C VAL A 193 -5.81 -28.16 1.41
N ARG A 194 -5.56 -28.67 2.64
CA ARG A 194 -6.38 -28.32 3.81
C ARG A 194 -6.39 -26.82 4.06
N VAL A 195 -5.24 -26.14 3.92
CA VAL A 195 -5.16 -24.70 4.08
C VAL A 195 -5.90 -23.95 2.96
N VAL A 196 -5.86 -24.41 1.72
CA VAL A 196 -6.64 -23.85 0.61
C VAL A 196 -8.15 -24.01 0.90
N LEU A 197 -8.59 -25.16 1.38
CA LEU A 197 -9.99 -25.40 1.78
C LEU A 197 -10.39 -24.49 2.95
N ILE A 198 -9.54 -24.31 3.97
CA ILE A 198 -9.79 -23.36 5.08
C ILE A 198 -10.02 -21.95 4.50
N TYR A 199 -9.22 -21.48 3.56
CA TYR A 199 -9.46 -20.18 2.92
C TYR A 199 -10.74 -20.13 2.10
N ILE A 200 -11.09 -21.22 1.38
CA ILE A 200 -12.34 -21.30 0.60
C ILE A 200 -13.56 -21.25 1.50
N TYR A 201 -13.52 -21.86 2.70
CA TYR A 201 -14.69 -21.94 3.60
C TYR A 201 -14.70 -20.87 4.71
N THR A 202 -13.68 -20.01 4.80
CA THR A 202 -13.62 -18.87 5.75
C THR A 202 -13.67 -17.52 5.06
N GLY A 203 -13.35 -17.45 3.77
CA GLY A 203 -13.22 -16.21 3.04
C GLY A 203 -12.11 -15.27 3.56
N MET A 204 -11.17 -15.75 4.34
CA MET A 204 -10.05 -14.98 4.86
C MET A 204 -9.13 -14.50 3.75
N ARG A 205 -8.44 -13.35 3.98
CA ARG A 205 -7.33 -12.96 3.11
C ARG A 205 -6.12 -13.85 3.35
N PRO A 206 -5.30 -14.13 2.33
CA PRO A 206 -4.17 -15.06 2.43
C PRO A 206 -3.17 -14.78 3.56
N VAL A 207 -3.04 -13.52 3.98
CA VAL A 207 -2.12 -13.14 5.09
C VAL A 207 -2.78 -13.21 6.46
N GLU A 208 -4.11 -13.26 6.55
CA GLU A 208 -4.82 -13.15 7.82
C GLU A 208 -4.69 -14.41 8.68
N LEU A 209 -4.72 -15.61 8.07
CA LEU A 209 -4.64 -16.87 8.82
C LEU A 209 -3.33 -17.03 9.60
N TYR A 210 -2.22 -16.52 9.06
CA TYR A 210 -0.91 -16.51 9.74
C TYR A 210 -0.83 -15.56 10.93
N GLN A 211 -1.76 -14.59 10.99
CA GLN A 211 -1.83 -13.58 12.06
C GLN A 211 -2.81 -13.97 13.17
N VAL A 212 -3.59 -15.04 12.98
CA VAL A 212 -4.52 -15.52 13.98
C VAL A 212 -3.73 -16.09 15.14
N LYS A 213 -3.87 -15.50 16.32
CA LYS A 213 -3.30 -16.02 17.55
C LYS A 213 -4.10 -17.22 18.04
N LEU A 214 -3.44 -18.18 18.73
CA LEU A 214 -4.12 -19.35 19.29
C LEU A 214 -5.22 -18.96 20.29
N GLU A 215 -5.00 -17.94 21.09
CA GLU A 215 -6.00 -17.41 22.05
C GLU A 215 -7.28 -16.91 21.38
N ASN A 216 -7.21 -16.56 20.10
CA ASN A 216 -8.31 -16.04 19.30
C ASN A 216 -9.09 -17.13 18.58
N VAL A 217 -8.83 -18.41 18.84
CA VAL A 217 -9.52 -19.55 18.24
C VAL A 217 -10.46 -20.18 19.27
N ASN A 218 -11.75 -20.18 18.99
CA ASN A 218 -12.74 -20.86 19.81
C ASN A 218 -13.27 -22.10 19.09
N LEU A 219 -12.67 -23.25 19.42
CA LEU A 219 -13.06 -24.53 18.80
C LEU A 219 -14.45 -25.01 19.23
N LYS A 220 -14.93 -24.62 20.40
CA LYS A 220 -16.27 -25.00 20.92
C LYS A 220 -17.39 -24.25 20.20
N GLU A 221 -17.22 -22.95 20.02
CA GLU A 221 -18.21 -22.09 19.37
C GLU A 221 -17.93 -21.88 17.89
N GLN A 222 -16.95 -22.61 17.34
CA GLN A 222 -16.61 -22.65 15.91
C GLN A 222 -16.36 -21.29 15.26
N TYR A 223 -15.51 -20.47 15.88
CA TYR A 223 -15.08 -19.22 15.30
C TYR A 223 -13.63 -18.89 15.64
N LEU A 224 -13.07 -17.97 14.90
CA LEU A 224 -11.82 -17.29 15.25
C LEU A 224 -11.97 -15.77 15.10
N ILE A 225 -11.14 -15.04 15.84
CA ILE A 225 -11.03 -13.58 15.69
C ILE A 225 -9.79 -13.28 14.86
N GLY A 226 -9.96 -12.52 13.78
CA GLY A 226 -8.86 -12.21 12.88
C GLY A 226 -9.15 -11.04 11.96
N GLY A 227 -8.15 -10.73 11.12
CA GLY A 227 -8.21 -9.62 10.17
C GLY A 227 -7.45 -8.39 10.66
N SER A 228 -6.74 -7.72 9.72
CA SER A 228 -5.82 -6.64 10.09
C SER A 228 -5.74 -5.49 9.08
N LYS A 229 -6.27 -5.67 7.86
CA LYS A 229 -5.95 -4.77 6.75
C LYS A 229 -6.81 -3.50 6.69
N THR A 230 -8.05 -3.54 7.16
CA THR A 230 -9.00 -2.41 7.09
C THR A 230 -9.70 -2.25 8.42
N ALA A 231 -10.17 -1.04 8.75
CA ALA A 231 -10.92 -0.80 9.98
C ALA A 231 -12.12 -1.75 10.12
N ALA A 232 -12.92 -1.94 9.07
CA ALA A 232 -14.05 -2.87 9.07
C ALA A 232 -13.66 -4.36 9.09
N GLY A 233 -12.41 -4.68 8.77
CA GLY A 233 -11.91 -6.06 8.74
C GLY A 233 -11.05 -6.43 9.93
N LYS A 234 -10.72 -5.47 10.82
CA LYS A 234 -9.88 -5.69 11.98
C LYS A 234 -10.68 -6.39 13.08
N ASP A 235 -10.04 -7.42 13.68
CA ASP A 235 -10.59 -8.15 14.84
C ASP A 235 -12.04 -8.65 14.64
N ARG A 236 -12.38 -9.03 13.38
CA ARG A 236 -13.71 -9.54 13.07
C ARG A 236 -13.84 -11.01 13.43
N MET A 237 -15.04 -11.41 13.76
CA MET A 237 -15.40 -12.81 13.94
C MET A 237 -15.48 -13.50 12.57
N ILE A 238 -14.80 -14.65 12.45
CA ILE A 238 -14.80 -15.50 11.27
C ILE A 238 -15.32 -16.86 11.68
N PRO A 239 -16.52 -17.27 11.23
CA PRO A 239 -17.12 -18.55 11.57
C PRO A 239 -16.37 -19.68 10.87
N LEU A 240 -16.34 -20.85 11.51
CA LEU A 240 -15.72 -22.06 11.01
C LEU A 240 -16.80 -23.07 10.64
N ALA A 241 -16.92 -23.41 9.37
CA ALA A 241 -17.86 -24.42 8.90
C ALA A 241 -17.44 -25.82 9.43
N ASP A 242 -18.45 -26.66 9.70
CA ASP A 242 -18.25 -28.02 10.23
C ASP A 242 -17.26 -28.84 9.40
N CYS A 243 -17.33 -28.69 8.08
CA CYS A 243 -16.47 -29.44 7.14
C CYS A 243 -14.97 -29.20 7.31
N ILE A 244 -14.57 -27.99 7.74
CA ILE A 244 -13.14 -27.65 7.96
C ILE A 244 -12.70 -27.78 9.41
N MET A 245 -13.61 -28.05 10.34
CA MET A 245 -13.28 -28.20 11.76
C MET A 245 -12.21 -29.26 12.06
N PRO A 246 -12.22 -30.44 11.41
CA PRO A 246 -11.14 -31.43 11.60
C PRO A 246 -9.76 -30.83 11.29
N PHE A 247 -9.62 -30.05 10.21
CA PHE A 247 -8.37 -29.44 9.80
C PHE A 247 -7.92 -28.36 10.80
N ILE A 248 -8.87 -27.52 11.26
CA ILE A 248 -8.60 -26.47 12.25
C ILE A 248 -8.15 -27.08 13.57
N LYS A 249 -8.84 -28.15 14.05
CA LYS A 249 -8.45 -28.86 15.30
C LYS A 249 -7.06 -29.46 15.22
N GLU A 250 -6.72 -30.07 14.10
CA GLU A 250 -5.38 -30.67 13.88
C GLU A 250 -4.29 -29.58 13.87
N ILE A 251 -4.50 -28.50 13.11
CA ILE A 251 -3.53 -27.39 13.03
C ILE A 251 -3.39 -26.72 14.40
N TYR A 252 -4.50 -26.50 15.11
CA TYR A 252 -4.51 -25.94 16.46
C TYR A 252 -3.69 -26.83 17.44
N SER A 253 -3.91 -28.15 17.43
CA SER A 253 -3.20 -29.09 18.29
C SER A 253 -1.70 -29.09 18.00
N LYS A 254 -1.30 -29.06 16.71
CA LYS A 254 0.11 -28.97 16.31
C LYS A 254 0.75 -27.66 16.74
N ALA A 255 0.03 -26.53 16.56
CA ALA A 255 0.51 -25.22 16.98
C ALA A 255 0.64 -25.13 18.52
N HIS A 256 -0.34 -25.64 19.26
CA HIS A 256 -0.30 -25.69 20.73
C HIS A 256 0.85 -26.55 21.24
N PHE A 257 1.03 -27.74 20.67
CA PHE A 257 2.15 -28.63 21.05
C PHE A 257 3.53 -28.01 20.78
N SER A 258 3.66 -27.28 19.66
CA SER A 258 4.90 -26.58 19.31
C SER A 258 5.07 -25.23 20.02
N ARG A 259 4.17 -24.86 20.94
CA ARG A 259 4.14 -23.56 21.64
C ARG A 259 4.18 -22.38 20.69
N SER A 260 3.49 -22.49 19.56
CA SER A 260 3.33 -21.38 18.61
C SER A 260 2.40 -20.31 19.15
N GLU A 261 2.70 -19.05 18.94
CA GLU A 261 1.78 -17.95 19.25
C GLU A 261 0.61 -17.89 18.26
N THR A 262 0.81 -18.38 17.04
CA THR A 262 -0.17 -18.28 15.94
C THR A 262 -0.67 -19.66 15.51
N LEU A 263 -1.91 -19.68 15.02
CA LEU A 263 -2.60 -20.88 14.54
C LEU A 263 -1.83 -21.57 13.40
N LEU A 264 -1.31 -20.81 12.44
CA LEU A 264 -0.55 -21.34 11.31
C LEU A 264 0.89 -20.81 11.35
N PRO A 265 1.82 -21.49 12.02
CA PRO A 265 3.20 -21.06 12.09
C PRO A 265 3.89 -21.17 10.71
N PRO A 266 4.79 -20.22 10.36
CA PRO A 266 5.48 -20.21 9.06
C PRO A 266 6.33 -21.46 8.77
N LYS A 267 6.69 -22.22 9.82
CA LYS A 267 7.40 -23.51 9.68
C LYS A 267 6.54 -24.59 9.06
N LEU A 268 5.22 -24.51 9.23
CA LEU A 268 4.28 -25.52 8.73
C LEU A 268 3.95 -25.27 7.27
N ILE A 269 3.71 -24.00 6.90
CA ILE A 269 3.42 -23.59 5.52
C ILE A 269 4.05 -22.23 5.24
N PRO A 270 4.66 -22.01 4.03
CA PRO A 270 5.25 -20.73 3.68
C PRO A 270 4.23 -19.58 3.71
N THR A 271 4.58 -18.45 4.28
CA THR A 271 3.71 -17.24 4.33
C THR A 271 3.38 -16.65 2.96
N ARG A 272 4.20 -16.93 1.94
CA ARG A 272 3.97 -16.54 0.53
C ARG A 272 3.37 -17.71 -0.23
N LEU A 273 2.05 -17.74 -0.31
CA LEU A 273 1.29 -18.85 -0.91
C LEU A 273 1.22 -18.86 -2.44
N SER A 274 1.63 -17.79 -3.14
CA SER A 274 1.41 -17.69 -4.59
C SER A 274 2.05 -18.85 -5.36
N ARG A 275 3.34 -19.11 -5.17
CA ARG A 275 4.05 -20.22 -5.82
C ARG A 275 3.61 -21.60 -5.33
N PRO A 276 3.43 -21.84 -4.01
CA PRO A 276 2.90 -23.10 -3.52
C PRO A 276 1.53 -23.46 -4.11
N ILE A 277 0.58 -22.53 -4.14
CA ILE A 277 -0.76 -22.77 -4.72
C ILE A 277 -0.68 -23.02 -6.24
N GLU A 278 0.17 -22.25 -6.96
CA GLU A 278 0.38 -22.45 -8.40
C GLU A 278 0.88 -23.88 -8.71
N ARG A 279 1.88 -24.37 -7.95
CA ARG A 279 2.40 -25.74 -8.08
C ARG A 279 1.37 -26.80 -7.68
N LEU A 280 0.59 -26.55 -6.64
CA LEU A 280 -0.50 -27.44 -6.22
C LEU A 280 -1.55 -27.55 -7.34
N CYS A 281 -1.98 -26.44 -7.91
CA CYS A 281 -2.94 -26.48 -9.02
C CYS A 281 -2.38 -27.26 -10.21
N GLU A 282 -1.11 -27.05 -10.55
CA GLU A 282 -0.44 -27.78 -11.63
C GLU A 282 -0.36 -29.29 -11.34
N SER A 283 0.01 -29.71 -10.12
CA SER A 283 0.11 -31.13 -9.75
C SER A 283 -1.24 -31.86 -9.71
N LEU A 284 -2.33 -31.14 -9.44
CA LEU A 284 -3.69 -31.69 -9.40
C LEU A 284 -4.46 -31.50 -10.72
N GLY A 285 -3.82 -30.94 -11.76
CA GLY A 285 -4.48 -30.69 -13.05
C GLY A 285 -5.55 -29.58 -13.00
N LEU A 286 -5.50 -28.71 -11.98
CA LEU A 286 -6.43 -27.60 -11.82
C LEU A 286 -6.03 -26.42 -12.70
N SER A 287 -6.97 -25.51 -12.95
CA SER A 287 -6.65 -24.24 -13.58
C SER A 287 -5.75 -23.39 -12.68
N LYS A 288 -5.08 -22.40 -13.28
CA LYS A 288 -4.14 -21.54 -12.56
C LYS A 288 -4.85 -20.60 -11.61
N HIS A 289 -4.62 -20.77 -10.31
CA HIS A 289 -5.20 -19.94 -9.25
C HIS A 289 -4.17 -19.15 -8.47
N LYS A 290 -4.63 -18.02 -7.92
CA LYS A 290 -3.88 -17.18 -6.98
C LYS A 290 -4.48 -17.29 -5.58
N PRO A 291 -3.72 -17.00 -4.51
CA PRO A 291 -4.23 -17.09 -3.14
C PRO A 291 -5.53 -16.31 -2.89
N HIS A 292 -5.75 -15.18 -3.57
CA HIS A 292 -6.97 -14.38 -3.43
C HIS A 292 -8.20 -15.02 -4.08
N ASP A 293 -8.00 -15.96 -4.99
CA ASP A 293 -9.11 -16.65 -5.68
C ASP A 293 -9.91 -17.53 -4.70
N THR A 294 -9.28 -18.06 -3.64
CA THR A 294 -10.00 -18.77 -2.56
C THR A 294 -11.07 -17.91 -1.90
N ARG A 295 -10.77 -16.62 -1.66
CA ARG A 295 -11.74 -15.68 -1.08
C ARG A 295 -12.84 -15.30 -2.10
N HIS A 296 -12.50 -15.18 -3.37
CA HIS A 296 -13.51 -14.99 -4.42
C HIS A 296 -14.41 -16.21 -4.52
N THR A 297 -13.86 -17.42 -4.36
CA THR A 297 -14.63 -18.67 -4.27
C THR A 297 -15.61 -18.64 -3.11
N PHE A 298 -15.14 -18.31 -1.89
CA PHE A 298 -16.03 -18.16 -0.73
C PHE A 298 -17.20 -17.21 -1.01
N ILE A 299 -16.92 -16.03 -1.59
CA ILE A 299 -17.96 -15.03 -1.88
C ILE A 299 -18.96 -15.59 -2.92
N THR A 300 -18.48 -16.31 -3.92
CA THR A 300 -19.33 -16.94 -4.94
C THR A 300 -20.19 -18.04 -4.32
N LEU A 301 -19.61 -18.96 -3.56
CA LEU A 301 -20.34 -20.02 -2.86
C LEU A 301 -21.38 -19.45 -1.90
N ALA A 302 -21.01 -18.44 -1.12
CA ALA A 302 -21.91 -17.79 -0.17
C ALA A 302 -23.10 -17.09 -0.85
N ARG A 303 -22.89 -16.50 -2.02
CA ARG A 303 -23.98 -15.92 -2.81
C ARG A 303 -24.88 -16.97 -3.42
N ASN A 304 -24.31 -18.07 -3.93
CA ASN A 304 -25.09 -19.18 -4.50
C ASN A 304 -25.89 -19.95 -3.43
N ALA A 305 -25.42 -19.92 -2.17
CA ALA A 305 -26.13 -20.47 -1.01
C ALA A 305 -27.08 -19.48 -0.34
N ASP A 306 -27.37 -18.33 -0.99
CA ASP A 306 -28.25 -17.26 -0.49
C ASP A 306 -27.92 -16.77 0.92
N ILE A 307 -26.61 -16.77 1.29
CA ILE A 307 -26.18 -16.23 2.59
C ILE A 307 -26.49 -14.76 2.62
N ASP A 308 -27.14 -14.33 3.70
CA ASP A 308 -27.49 -12.93 3.99
C ASP A 308 -26.29 -11.99 3.74
N ILE A 309 -26.52 -10.93 2.97
CA ILE A 309 -25.46 -10.01 2.52
C ILE A 309 -24.72 -9.33 3.68
N TYR A 310 -25.41 -9.09 4.81
CA TYR A 310 -24.80 -8.52 6.00
C TYR A 310 -23.82 -9.52 6.63
N ILE A 311 -24.25 -10.79 6.78
CA ILE A 311 -23.37 -11.88 7.26
C ILE A 311 -22.16 -12.00 6.36
N LEU A 312 -22.36 -12.08 5.04
CA LEU A 312 -21.27 -12.19 4.06
C LEU A 312 -20.28 -11.02 4.16
N LYS A 313 -20.77 -9.77 4.16
CA LYS A 313 -19.91 -8.58 4.29
C LYS A 313 -19.15 -8.58 5.61
N SER A 314 -19.77 -8.97 6.71
CA SER A 314 -19.14 -9.06 8.03
C SER A 314 -18.02 -10.10 8.06
N ILE A 315 -18.26 -11.31 7.52
CA ILE A 315 -17.26 -12.38 7.44
C ILE A 315 -16.04 -11.92 6.61
N VAL A 316 -16.28 -11.33 5.45
CA VAL A 316 -15.18 -10.91 4.57
C VAL A 316 -14.55 -9.57 4.99
N GLY A 317 -15.13 -8.83 5.93
CA GLY A 317 -14.62 -7.54 6.40
C GLY A 317 -14.66 -6.47 5.31
N HIS A 318 -15.81 -6.35 4.64
CA HIS A 318 -16.15 -5.24 3.76
C HIS A 318 -16.95 -4.18 4.55
N THR A 319 -16.76 -2.91 4.20
CA THR A 319 -17.55 -1.82 4.79
C THR A 319 -19.02 -1.94 4.41
N HIS A 320 -19.90 -1.72 5.37
CA HIS A 320 -21.33 -1.61 5.15
C HIS A 320 -21.66 -0.17 4.67
N THR A 321 -21.18 0.24 3.49
CA THR A 321 -21.46 1.56 2.95
C THR A 321 -22.87 1.60 2.35
N GLY A 322 -23.72 2.48 2.85
CA GLY A 322 -24.90 2.96 2.14
C GLY A 322 -26.26 2.77 2.83
N ASP A 323 -26.35 2.09 3.97
CA ASP A 323 -27.62 1.97 4.67
C ASP A 323 -27.45 2.06 6.19
N VAL A 324 -27.72 3.24 6.73
CA VAL A 324 -27.69 3.50 8.19
C VAL A 324 -28.68 2.57 8.94
N THR A 325 -29.71 2.11 8.25
CA THR A 325 -30.73 1.18 8.79
C THR A 325 -30.16 -0.22 9.01
N SER A 326 -29.20 -0.66 8.19
CA SER A 326 -28.58 -2.00 8.34
C SER A 326 -27.59 -2.07 9.50
N ASP A 327 -26.95 -0.97 9.86
CA ASP A 327 -25.99 -0.91 10.96
C ASP A 327 -26.68 -0.84 12.35
N VAL A 328 -27.92 -0.36 12.41
CA VAL A 328 -28.67 -0.14 13.67
C VAL A 328 -29.52 -1.34 14.08
N TYR A 329 -29.97 -2.20 13.15
CA TYR A 329 -31.00 -3.18 13.43
C TYR A 329 -30.62 -4.68 13.34
N THR A 330 -29.37 -5.05 13.03
CA THR A 330 -29.04 -6.47 12.87
C THR A 330 -27.86 -6.93 13.72
N HIS A 331 -28.12 -7.11 15.03
CA HIS A 331 -27.21 -7.92 15.86
C HIS A 331 -27.42 -9.41 15.55
N LYS A 332 -26.77 -9.88 14.49
CA LYS A 332 -26.73 -11.33 14.20
C LYS A 332 -25.93 -12.05 15.30
N THR A 333 -26.46 -13.16 15.79
CA THR A 333 -25.78 -13.99 16.80
C THR A 333 -24.64 -14.80 16.16
N ARG A 334 -23.65 -15.19 16.97
CA ARG A 334 -22.56 -16.08 16.53
C ARG A 334 -23.09 -17.34 15.87
N LYS A 335 -24.12 -17.95 16.45
CA LYS A 335 -24.77 -19.15 15.92
C LYS A 335 -25.33 -18.93 14.52
N GLN A 336 -25.87 -17.76 14.20
CA GLN A 336 -26.36 -17.45 12.86
C GLN A 336 -25.22 -17.38 11.84
N PHE A 337 -24.05 -16.87 12.23
CA PHE A 337 -22.87 -16.85 11.38
C PHE A 337 -22.35 -18.27 11.08
N VAL A 338 -22.26 -19.14 12.11
CA VAL A 338 -21.84 -20.53 11.94
C VAL A 338 -22.84 -21.31 11.11
N ASN A 339 -24.15 -21.15 11.39
CA ASN A 339 -25.19 -21.78 10.58
C ASN A 339 -25.12 -21.35 9.11
N ALA A 340 -24.87 -20.06 8.86
CA ALA A 340 -24.74 -19.55 7.50
C ALA A 340 -23.61 -20.23 6.72
N VAL A 341 -22.40 -20.37 7.31
CA VAL A 341 -21.30 -21.01 6.58
C VAL A 341 -21.48 -22.53 6.45
N ASN A 342 -22.29 -23.14 7.29
CA ASN A 342 -22.66 -24.56 7.18
C ASN A 342 -23.65 -24.86 6.04
N THR A 343 -24.26 -23.84 5.41
CA THR A 343 -25.05 -24.03 4.17
C THR A 343 -24.16 -24.13 2.93
N LEU A 344 -22.86 -23.83 3.04
CA LEU A 344 -21.96 -23.93 1.90
C LEU A 344 -21.81 -25.37 1.46
N PRO A 345 -21.80 -25.65 0.15
CA PRO A 345 -21.68 -27.01 -0.38
C PRO A 345 -20.30 -27.60 -0.02
N VAL A 346 -20.27 -28.81 0.54
CA VAL A 346 -19.07 -29.47 1.06
C VAL A 346 -18.54 -30.56 0.15
N LYS A 347 -19.44 -31.30 -0.51
CA LYS A 347 -19.09 -32.33 -1.48
C LYS A 347 -19.86 -32.05 -2.76
N PHE A 348 -19.16 -31.86 -3.81
CA PHE A 348 -19.69 -31.81 -5.16
C PHE A 348 -19.64 -33.24 -5.73
N SER A 349 -20.36 -34.20 -5.08
CA SER A 349 -20.56 -35.49 -5.66
C SER A 349 -21.54 -35.38 -6.85
N GLU A 350 -21.54 -36.33 -7.78
CA GLU A 350 -22.44 -36.32 -8.94
C GLU A 350 -23.91 -36.15 -8.55
N GLU A 351 -24.31 -36.62 -7.35
CA GLU A 351 -25.65 -36.42 -6.79
C GLU A 351 -25.97 -34.93 -6.45
N ILE A 352 -24.96 -34.13 -6.04
CA ILE A 352 -25.15 -32.71 -5.76
C ILE A 352 -25.04 -31.90 -7.06
N MET A 353 -24.24 -32.33 -8.02
CA MET A 353 -24.14 -31.71 -9.34
C MET A 353 -25.48 -31.77 -10.08
N SER A 354 -26.21 -32.84 -9.95
CA SER A 354 -27.56 -33.01 -10.54
C SER A 354 -28.66 -32.18 -9.85
N MET A 355 -28.38 -31.57 -8.67
CA MET A 355 -29.31 -30.67 -7.99
C MET A 355 -29.02 -29.18 -8.25
N VAL A 356 -27.91 -28.85 -8.93
CA VAL A 356 -27.48 -27.48 -9.24
C VAL A 356 -27.70 -27.12 -10.71
N GLU A 357 -28.01 -28.11 -11.59
CA GLU A 357 -28.57 -27.93 -12.92
C GLU A 357 -30.10 -27.75 -12.82
#